data_108cb54c2dff246413216a1c472f5d08
#
_entry.id   108cb54c2dff246413216a1c472f5d08
#
_cell.length_a   1.000
_cell.length_b   1.000
_cell.length_c   1.000
_cell.angle_alpha   90.00
_cell.angle_beta   90.00
_cell.angle_gamma   90.00
#
_symmetry.space_group_name_H-M   'P 1'
#
loop_
_entity.id
_entity.type
_entity.pdbx_description
1 polymer ?
#
loop_
_entity_poly.entity_id
_entity_poly.type
_entity_poly.pdbx_seq_one_letter_code
_entity_poly.pdbx_strand_id
1 'polypeptide(L)'
;MKSGFGGKTASSISSTSMGKQTVADRAKGGDSLIRAIAGSDLVSWLDADDISVANGANVTAWAAKEGNGPSQNASTPRPPDFLLDGINGRPAVNFAATNECLQWAAEGLSESDIPAVTVAATSRSSVAGTETGIIFELGIPNYFSVAGMIMAYSTDDGGADRRMLIGIGGPGADAYRLSTTERAPDINNVMVGVYDRSTDKDTLNGFINSEPITPAVSQDQDRTDSFDFDGQISNLGARANGSSGLNGPIREFVVIKRALSDVESFRLAKALMSNSGLTALL
;
A
#
# COMPACT_ATOMS: atom_id res chain seq x y z
N MET A 1 39.00 -69.58 -4.05
CA MET A 1 37.72 -68.82 -4.07
C MET A 1 38.03 -67.35 -3.86
N LYS A 2 37.94 -66.49 -4.92
CA LYS A 2 38.12 -65.04 -4.84
C LYS A 2 36.75 -64.41 -5.02
N SER A 3 36.22 -63.78 -3.99
CA SER A 3 34.98 -62.98 -4.05
C SER A 3 35.33 -61.55 -4.48
N GLY A 4 34.87 -61.13 -5.66
CA GLY A 4 34.99 -59.78 -6.13
C GLY A 4 33.88 -58.89 -5.55
N PHE A 5 34.25 -57.82 -4.89
CA PHE A 5 33.34 -56.76 -4.50
C PHE A 5 33.22 -55.76 -5.64
N GLY A 6 32.04 -55.72 -6.26
CA GLY A 6 31.69 -54.68 -7.25
C GLY A 6 31.45 -53.34 -6.59
N GLY A 7 32.33 -52.39 -6.86
CA GLY A 7 32.12 -50.99 -6.46
C GLY A 7 30.98 -50.33 -7.24
N LYS A 8 29.96 -49.84 -6.54
CA LYS A 8 28.93 -48.93 -7.10
C LYS A 8 29.56 -47.56 -7.27
N THR A 9 29.66 -47.09 -8.51
CA THR A 9 30.01 -45.73 -8.84
C THR A 9 28.91 -44.79 -8.36
N ALA A 10 29.28 -43.86 -7.47
CA ALA A 10 28.39 -42.76 -7.05
C ALA A 10 28.11 -41.88 -8.24
N SER A 11 26.84 -41.76 -8.61
CA SER A 11 26.31 -40.78 -9.58
C SER A 11 26.55 -39.39 -9.02
N SER A 12 27.34 -38.57 -9.72
CA SER A 12 27.53 -37.17 -9.42
C SER A 12 26.23 -36.44 -9.69
N ILE A 13 25.58 -35.95 -8.65
CA ILE A 13 24.46 -35.02 -8.77
C ILE A 13 25.06 -33.72 -9.31
N SER A 14 24.78 -33.42 -10.58
CA SER A 14 25.08 -32.14 -11.19
C SER A 14 24.37 -31.04 -10.40
N SER A 15 25.13 -30.19 -9.72
CA SER A 15 24.64 -28.96 -9.14
C SER A 15 24.20 -28.03 -10.29
N THR A 16 22.93 -28.10 -10.67
CA THR A 16 22.31 -27.10 -11.54
C THR A 16 22.50 -25.76 -10.83
N SER A 17 23.33 -24.88 -11.39
CA SER A 17 23.51 -23.51 -10.94
C SER A 17 22.13 -22.86 -10.94
N MET A 18 21.57 -22.63 -9.77
CA MET A 18 20.45 -21.69 -9.63
C MET A 18 20.98 -20.34 -10.11
N GLY A 19 20.64 -19.99 -11.35
CA GLY A 19 20.99 -18.69 -11.91
C GLY A 19 20.52 -17.61 -10.95
N LYS A 20 21.38 -16.66 -10.63
CA LYS A 20 20.99 -15.51 -9.81
C LYS A 20 19.84 -14.81 -10.55
N GLN A 21 18.65 -14.90 -9.94
CA GLN A 21 17.45 -14.24 -10.45
C GLN A 21 17.71 -12.74 -10.51
N THR A 22 17.57 -12.15 -11.70
CA THR A 22 17.80 -10.71 -11.87
C THR A 22 16.72 -9.91 -11.16
N VAL A 23 16.99 -8.65 -10.86
CA VAL A 23 15.99 -7.74 -10.25
C VAL A 23 14.74 -7.65 -11.13
N ALA A 24 14.91 -7.65 -12.46
CA ALA A 24 13.81 -7.65 -13.42
C ALA A 24 12.97 -8.94 -13.37
N ASP A 25 13.59 -10.11 -13.16
CA ASP A 25 12.87 -11.37 -13.02
C ASP A 25 12.07 -11.44 -11.71
N ARG A 26 12.58 -10.82 -10.64
CA ARG A 26 11.87 -10.73 -9.34
C ARG A 26 10.66 -9.80 -9.44
N ALA A 27 10.78 -8.64 -10.11
CA ALA A 27 9.66 -7.73 -10.34
C ALA A 27 8.53 -8.41 -11.13
N LYS A 28 8.85 -9.14 -12.22
CA LYS A 28 7.84 -9.92 -12.96
C LYS A 28 7.14 -10.97 -12.12
N GLY A 29 7.85 -11.58 -11.16
CA GLY A 29 7.27 -12.52 -10.21
C GLY A 29 6.28 -11.85 -9.25
N GLY A 30 6.60 -10.66 -8.78
CA GLY A 30 5.72 -9.85 -7.92
C GLY A 30 4.44 -9.44 -8.63
N ASP A 31 4.54 -8.95 -9.87
CA ASP A 31 3.40 -8.56 -10.70
C ASP A 31 2.41 -9.72 -10.93
N SER A 32 2.94 -10.88 -11.29
CA SER A 32 2.12 -12.07 -11.50
C SER A 32 1.40 -12.50 -10.22
N LEU A 33 2.06 -12.33 -9.07
CA LEU A 33 1.48 -12.67 -7.77
C LEU A 33 0.39 -11.67 -7.36
N ILE A 34 0.57 -10.37 -7.59
CA ILE A 34 -0.46 -9.35 -7.33
C ILE A 34 -1.72 -9.67 -8.15
N ARG A 35 -1.57 -9.95 -9.46
CA ARG A 35 -2.71 -10.34 -10.31
C ARG A 35 -3.38 -11.63 -9.86
N ALA A 36 -2.61 -12.63 -9.46
CA ALA A 36 -3.14 -13.90 -8.98
C ALA A 36 -3.92 -13.76 -7.65
N ILE A 37 -3.49 -12.84 -6.78
CA ILE A 37 -4.19 -12.54 -5.53
C ILE A 37 -5.45 -11.74 -5.80
N ALA A 38 -5.36 -10.65 -6.55
CA ALA A 38 -6.47 -9.72 -6.74
C ALA A 38 -7.54 -10.27 -7.70
N GLY A 39 -7.14 -10.97 -8.75
CA GLY A 39 -8.06 -11.48 -9.77
C GLY A 39 -8.91 -10.38 -10.39
N SER A 40 -10.21 -10.63 -10.51
CA SER A 40 -11.20 -9.66 -11.00
C SER A 40 -11.55 -8.54 -9.99
N ASP A 41 -11.06 -8.65 -8.76
CA ASP A 41 -11.34 -7.69 -7.69
C ASP A 41 -10.33 -6.53 -7.66
N LEU A 42 -9.36 -6.51 -8.58
CA LEU A 42 -8.40 -5.42 -8.71
C LEU A 42 -9.09 -4.17 -9.26
N VAL A 43 -9.15 -3.12 -8.45
CA VAL A 43 -9.79 -1.84 -8.81
C VAL A 43 -8.77 -0.86 -9.40
N SER A 44 -7.60 -0.77 -8.78
CA SER A 44 -6.52 0.10 -9.22
C SER A 44 -5.17 -0.45 -8.80
N TRP A 45 -4.20 -0.37 -9.71
CA TRP A 45 -2.81 -0.66 -9.42
C TRP A 45 -1.91 0.37 -10.08
N LEU A 46 -1.21 1.13 -9.26
CA LEU A 46 -0.24 2.13 -9.66
C LEU A 46 1.16 1.59 -9.42
N ASP A 47 2.04 1.75 -10.41
CA ASP A 47 3.46 1.45 -10.30
C ASP A 47 4.26 2.62 -10.88
N ALA A 48 5.19 3.16 -10.10
CA ALA A 48 5.99 4.30 -10.54
C ALA A 48 6.97 3.95 -11.66
N ASP A 49 7.26 2.66 -11.90
CA ASP A 49 8.05 2.24 -13.07
C ASP A 49 7.32 2.54 -14.40
N ASP A 50 5.99 2.72 -14.38
CA ASP A 50 5.20 3.05 -15.57
C ASP A 50 5.14 4.56 -15.87
N ILE A 51 5.72 5.41 -15.02
CA ILE A 51 5.76 6.86 -15.21
C ILE A 51 6.94 7.24 -16.12
N SER A 52 6.65 7.95 -17.20
CA SER A 52 7.66 8.38 -18.18
C SER A 52 7.83 9.90 -18.18
N VAL A 53 8.37 10.44 -17.08
CA VAL A 53 8.74 11.85 -16.96
C VAL A 53 10.18 11.99 -16.44
N ALA A 54 10.75 13.17 -16.57
CA ALA A 54 12.10 13.43 -16.05
C ALA A 54 12.14 13.42 -14.53
N ASN A 55 13.31 13.08 -13.96
CA ASN A 55 13.52 13.17 -12.52
C ASN A 55 13.28 14.61 -12.01
N GLY A 56 12.52 14.75 -10.95
CA GLY A 56 12.10 16.03 -10.40
C GLY A 56 10.98 16.74 -11.17
N ALA A 57 10.41 16.11 -12.20
CA ALA A 57 9.26 16.67 -12.90
C ALA A 57 7.95 16.40 -12.14
N ASN A 58 7.02 17.33 -12.26
CA ASN A 58 5.69 17.20 -11.67
C ASN A 58 4.91 16.03 -12.25
N VAL A 59 4.27 15.25 -11.39
CA VAL A 59 3.35 14.17 -11.76
C VAL A 59 1.92 14.71 -11.66
N THR A 60 1.38 15.15 -12.78
CA THR A 60 -0.02 15.65 -12.86
C THR A 60 -1.04 14.54 -13.04
N ALA A 61 -0.61 13.35 -13.45
CA ALA A 61 -1.43 12.14 -13.53
C ALA A 61 -0.53 10.92 -13.34
N TRP A 62 -1.04 9.92 -12.65
CA TRP A 62 -0.38 8.63 -12.47
C TRP A 62 -1.25 7.55 -13.13
N ALA A 63 -0.89 7.18 -14.36
CA ALA A 63 -1.60 6.14 -15.09
C ALA A 63 -1.53 4.82 -14.32
N ALA A 64 -2.66 4.18 -14.14
CA ALA A 64 -2.69 2.88 -13.51
C ALA A 64 -2.17 1.79 -14.47
N LYS A 65 -1.45 0.82 -13.94
CA LYS A 65 -1.08 -0.42 -14.61
C LYS A 65 -2.32 -1.26 -14.91
N GLU A 66 -3.28 -1.22 -14.00
CA GLU A 66 -4.63 -1.77 -14.14
C GLU A 66 -5.65 -0.88 -13.42
N GLY A 67 -6.84 -0.74 -14.00
CA GLY A 67 -7.89 0.15 -13.50
C GLY A 67 -7.65 1.62 -13.83
N ASN A 68 -8.17 2.50 -12.99
CA ASN A 68 -8.06 3.95 -13.17
C ASN A 68 -6.99 4.54 -12.25
N GLY A 69 -6.22 5.49 -12.78
CA GLY A 69 -5.22 6.24 -12.04
C GLY A 69 -5.71 7.61 -11.56
N PRO A 70 -5.09 8.16 -10.51
CA PRO A 70 -5.40 9.49 -10.03
C PRO A 70 -4.76 10.58 -10.89
N SER A 71 -5.33 11.77 -10.81
CA SER A 71 -4.78 12.97 -11.43
C SER A 71 -4.82 14.15 -10.47
N GLN A 72 -4.07 15.19 -10.78
CA GLN A 72 -4.14 16.42 -10.03
C GLN A 72 -5.51 17.06 -10.24
N ASN A 73 -6.22 17.34 -9.16
CA ASN A 73 -7.43 18.16 -9.21
C ASN A 73 -7.03 19.65 -9.29
N ALA A 74 -7.83 20.46 -10.00
CA ALA A 74 -7.61 21.90 -10.11
C ALA A 74 -7.67 22.65 -8.75
N SER A 75 -8.30 22.06 -7.74
CA SER A 75 -8.36 22.58 -6.37
C SER A 75 -7.22 22.11 -5.48
N THR A 76 -6.38 21.15 -5.91
CA THR A 76 -5.18 20.75 -5.16
C THR A 76 -4.00 21.66 -5.53
N PRO A 77 -3.30 22.22 -4.55
CA PRO A 77 -2.36 23.31 -4.81
C PRO A 77 -1.13 22.90 -5.60
N ARG A 78 -0.67 21.66 -5.47
CA ARG A 78 0.57 21.19 -6.14
C ARG A 78 0.51 19.72 -6.54
N PRO A 79 1.03 19.37 -7.73
CA PRO A 79 1.33 17.97 -8.05
C PRO A 79 2.59 17.51 -7.31
N PRO A 80 2.68 16.23 -6.94
CA PRO A 80 3.93 15.64 -6.42
C PRO A 80 4.99 15.55 -7.52
N ASP A 81 6.24 15.31 -7.10
CA ASP A 81 7.39 15.19 -7.98
C ASP A 81 7.70 13.70 -8.28
N PHE A 82 8.28 13.44 -9.46
CA PHE A 82 8.79 12.12 -9.81
C PHE A 82 10.26 11.98 -9.39
N LEU A 83 10.59 10.88 -8.71
CA LEU A 83 11.95 10.52 -8.34
C LEU A 83 12.36 9.20 -9.03
N LEU A 84 13.47 9.21 -9.77
CA LEU A 84 14.06 7.98 -10.35
C LEU A 84 14.65 7.05 -9.28
N ASP A 85 15.08 7.60 -8.16
CA ASP A 85 15.67 6.89 -7.03
C ASP A 85 14.92 7.24 -5.73
N GLY A 86 13.62 6.99 -5.71
CA GLY A 86 12.74 7.35 -4.60
C GLY A 86 12.70 6.32 -3.48
N ILE A 87 12.52 5.05 -3.80
CA ILE A 87 12.44 3.94 -2.83
C ILE A 87 13.41 2.84 -3.23
N ASN A 88 14.46 2.65 -2.44
CA ASN A 88 15.47 1.60 -2.62
C ASN A 88 16.06 1.53 -4.05
N GLY A 89 16.42 2.68 -4.61
CA GLY A 89 16.98 2.77 -5.97
C GLY A 89 15.93 2.55 -7.07
N ARG A 90 14.65 2.72 -6.77
CA ARG A 90 13.53 2.54 -7.69
C ARG A 90 12.72 3.81 -7.83
N PRO A 91 12.04 4.00 -8.97
CA PRO A 91 11.16 5.12 -9.18
C PRO A 91 10.06 5.22 -8.12
N ALA A 92 9.68 6.45 -7.78
CA ALA A 92 8.56 6.74 -6.88
C ALA A 92 7.98 8.13 -7.18
N VAL A 93 6.74 8.34 -6.78
CA VAL A 93 6.08 9.65 -6.74
C VAL A 93 6.24 10.22 -5.35
N ASN A 94 6.89 11.38 -5.24
CA ASN A 94 7.27 12.02 -3.99
C ASN A 94 6.32 13.16 -3.62
N PHE A 95 5.64 13.00 -2.53
CA PHE A 95 4.74 13.99 -1.92
C PHE A 95 5.54 14.75 -0.85
N ALA A 96 6.40 15.67 -1.29
CA ALA A 96 7.38 16.34 -0.42
C ALA A 96 6.77 17.47 0.42
N ALA A 97 5.60 17.98 0.05
CA ALA A 97 4.93 19.05 0.77
C ALA A 97 3.56 18.63 1.30
N THR A 98 3.11 19.29 2.35
CA THR A 98 1.83 19.00 3.01
C THR A 98 0.60 19.15 2.11
N ASN A 99 0.75 19.86 0.98
CA ASN A 99 -0.32 20.18 0.05
C ASN A 99 -0.20 19.48 -1.32
N GLU A 100 0.63 18.45 -1.43
CA GLU A 100 0.77 17.64 -2.63
C GLU A 100 -0.15 16.43 -2.57
N CYS A 101 -1.02 16.30 -3.57
CA CYS A 101 -2.06 15.28 -3.61
C CYS A 101 -2.40 14.91 -5.05
N LEU A 102 -2.63 13.63 -5.28
CA LEU A 102 -3.31 13.12 -6.46
C LEU A 102 -4.69 12.60 -6.05
N GLN A 103 -5.68 12.76 -6.92
CA GLN A 103 -7.07 12.41 -6.62
C GLN A 103 -7.64 11.54 -7.73
N TRP A 104 -8.40 10.55 -7.34
CA TRP A 104 -9.42 10.02 -8.23
C TRP A 104 -10.64 10.94 -8.13
N ALA A 105 -11.11 11.43 -9.26
CA ALA A 105 -12.40 12.12 -9.33
C ALA A 105 -13.52 11.17 -8.87
N ALA A 106 -14.70 11.74 -8.61
CA ALA A 106 -15.85 10.99 -8.10
C ALA A 106 -16.20 9.70 -8.87
N GLU A 107 -15.85 9.65 -10.16
CA GLU A 107 -16.04 8.47 -11.02
C GLU A 107 -14.75 7.64 -11.20
N GLY A 108 -13.65 8.02 -10.53
CA GLY A 108 -12.33 7.50 -10.82
C GLY A 108 -12.12 6.06 -10.38
N LEU A 109 -12.65 5.66 -9.25
CA LEU A 109 -12.61 4.27 -8.79
C LEU A 109 -13.91 3.51 -9.09
N SER A 110 -14.99 4.21 -9.54
CA SER A 110 -16.27 3.72 -10.11
C SER A 110 -16.83 2.43 -9.48
N GLU A 111 -16.74 2.30 -8.17
CA GLU A 111 -17.20 1.11 -7.45
C GLU A 111 -18.08 1.53 -6.28
N SER A 112 -19.30 1.00 -6.23
CA SER A 112 -20.28 1.25 -5.17
C SER A 112 -20.63 -0.03 -4.41
N ASP A 113 -21.15 0.14 -3.20
CA ASP A 113 -21.64 -0.95 -2.36
C ASP A 113 -20.61 -2.06 -2.09
N ILE A 114 -19.35 -1.68 -1.91
CA ILE A 114 -18.27 -2.63 -1.63
C ILE A 114 -18.25 -2.94 -0.13
N PRO A 115 -18.56 -4.18 0.28
CA PRO A 115 -18.59 -4.53 1.71
C PRO A 115 -17.19 -4.59 2.33
N ALA A 116 -16.16 -4.82 1.52
CA ALA A 116 -14.79 -4.95 2.00
C ALA A 116 -13.77 -4.50 0.97
N VAL A 117 -12.68 -3.91 1.44
CA VAL A 117 -11.59 -3.39 0.60
C VAL A 117 -10.25 -3.75 1.21
N THR A 118 -9.28 -4.07 0.37
CA THR A 118 -7.87 -4.11 0.75
C THR A 118 -7.11 -3.02 0.01
N VAL A 119 -6.35 -2.23 0.75
CA VAL A 119 -5.45 -1.21 0.21
C VAL A 119 -4.03 -1.57 0.58
N ALA A 120 -3.11 -1.48 -0.38
CA ALA A 120 -1.70 -1.72 -0.11
C ALA A 120 -0.82 -0.65 -0.76
N ALA A 121 0.29 -0.32 -0.11
CA ALA A 121 1.24 0.67 -0.61
C ALA A 121 2.67 0.33 -0.23
N THR A 122 3.60 0.63 -1.13
CA THR A 122 5.02 0.78 -0.79
C THR A 122 5.33 2.25 -0.67
N SER A 123 5.72 2.68 0.52
CA SER A 123 5.92 4.10 0.83
C SER A 123 6.98 4.32 1.91
N ARG A 124 7.33 5.59 2.07
CA ARG A 124 8.19 6.10 3.13
C ARG A 124 7.61 7.43 3.61
N SER A 125 7.74 7.73 4.90
CA SER A 125 7.46 9.06 5.43
C SER A 125 8.76 9.62 6.03
N SER A 126 9.12 10.83 5.61
CA SER A 126 10.36 11.49 6.02
C SER A 126 10.18 12.50 7.17
N VAL A 127 8.95 12.75 7.63
CA VAL A 127 8.74 13.76 8.66
C VAL A 127 8.80 13.17 10.05
N ALA A 128 9.74 13.71 10.83
CA ALA A 128 9.67 13.68 12.29
C ALA A 128 8.66 14.74 12.74
N GLY A 129 7.64 14.38 13.48
CA GLY A 129 6.66 15.33 14.01
C GLY A 129 5.32 14.69 14.35
N THR A 130 4.46 15.48 14.98
CA THR A 130 3.15 15.06 15.50
C THR A 130 2.04 14.94 14.44
N GLU A 131 2.37 15.08 13.15
CA GLU A 131 1.37 15.11 12.08
C GLU A 131 1.13 13.73 11.48
N THR A 132 -0.12 13.46 11.14
CA THR A 132 -0.52 12.27 10.38
C THR A 132 -0.08 12.45 8.92
N GLY A 133 0.68 11.50 8.39
CA GLY A 133 1.09 11.45 6.98
C GLY A 133 0.18 10.51 6.18
N ILE A 134 -0.77 11.03 5.43
CA ILE A 134 -1.75 10.24 4.70
C ILE A 134 -1.12 9.62 3.45
N ILE A 135 -1.22 8.29 3.32
CA ILE A 135 -0.95 7.56 2.10
C ILE A 135 -2.19 7.59 1.22
N PHE A 136 -3.33 7.18 1.76
CA PHE A 136 -4.60 7.10 1.06
C PHE A 136 -5.77 7.46 1.98
N GLU A 137 -6.73 8.21 1.46
CA GLU A 137 -7.98 8.53 2.15
C GLU A 137 -9.15 8.49 1.16
N LEU A 138 -10.21 7.79 1.52
CA LEU A 138 -11.51 7.83 0.86
C LEU A 138 -12.46 8.68 1.68
N GLY A 139 -13.12 9.66 1.05
CA GLY A 139 -14.16 10.49 1.66
C GLY A 139 -13.83 11.99 1.68
N ILE A 140 -14.87 12.83 1.57
CA ILE A 140 -14.79 14.28 1.63
C ILE A 140 -15.76 14.81 2.71
N PRO A 141 -15.34 15.76 3.53
CA PRO A 141 -14.06 16.47 3.62
C PRO A 141 -12.94 15.64 4.25
N ASN A 142 -13.26 14.53 4.89
CA ASN A 142 -12.35 13.57 5.49
C ASN A 142 -13.10 12.25 5.72
N TYR A 143 -12.38 11.16 5.99
CA TYR A 143 -12.94 9.83 6.19
C TYR A 143 -13.92 9.73 7.38
N PHE A 144 -13.88 10.66 8.34
CA PHE A 144 -14.82 10.72 9.47
C PHE A 144 -16.22 11.15 9.09
N SER A 145 -16.39 11.86 7.98
CA SER A 145 -17.65 12.48 7.59
C SER A 145 -18.57 11.59 6.76
N VAL A 146 -18.01 10.54 6.18
CA VAL A 146 -18.69 9.60 5.28
C VAL A 146 -18.24 8.18 5.58
N ALA A 147 -18.83 7.18 4.94
CA ALA A 147 -18.38 5.79 5.00
C ALA A 147 -16.99 5.65 4.32
N GLY A 148 -15.98 6.26 4.91
CA GLY A 148 -14.65 6.40 4.36
C GLY A 148 -13.62 5.46 5.00
N MET A 149 -12.40 5.50 4.48
CA MET A 149 -11.25 4.79 5.04
C MET A 149 -9.97 5.61 4.95
N ILE A 150 -8.99 5.29 5.78
CA ILE A 150 -7.67 5.92 5.78
C ILE A 150 -6.57 4.89 5.95
N MET A 151 -5.48 5.09 5.21
CA MET A 151 -4.16 4.48 5.45
C MET A 151 -3.14 5.59 5.62
N ALA A 152 -2.43 5.60 6.74
CA ALA A 152 -1.51 6.69 7.06
C ALA A 152 -0.36 6.24 7.97
N TYR A 153 0.64 7.10 8.08
CA TYR A 153 1.58 7.12 9.20
C TYR A 153 1.03 8.08 10.28
N SER A 154 1.10 7.69 11.53
CA SER A 154 0.62 8.51 12.64
C SER A 154 1.60 8.46 13.82
N THR A 155 1.61 9.54 14.61
CA THR A 155 2.37 9.66 15.86
C THR A 155 1.43 10.01 17.00
N ASP A 156 0.48 9.14 17.32
CA ASP A 156 -0.65 9.42 18.23
C ASP A 156 -0.24 9.81 19.66
N ASP A 157 0.96 9.50 20.07
CA ASP A 157 1.46 9.71 21.44
C ASP A 157 2.61 10.73 21.52
N GLY A 158 2.80 11.54 20.48
CA GLY A 158 3.86 12.57 20.48
C GLY A 158 5.29 12.02 20.38
N GLY A 159 5.41 10.72 20.07
CA GLY A 159 6.69 10.06 19.82
C GLY A 159 7.32 10.51 18.50
N ALA A 160 8.64 10.30 18.38
CA ALA A 160 9.39 10.60 17.15
C ALA A 160 9.15 9.55 16.06
N ASP A 161 8.73 8.36 16.45
CA ASP A 161 8.57 7.21 15.55
C ASP A 161 7.15 7.12 14.98
N ARG A 162 7.08 6.68 13.74
CA ARG A 162 5.83 6.56 13.00
C ARG A 162 5.22 5.18 13.16
N ARG A 163 3.91 5.16 13.37
CA ARG A 163 3.10 3.94 13.37
C ARG A 163 2.22 3.89 12.14
N MET A 164 1.88 2.71 11.67
CA MET A 164 0.85 2.56 10.66
C MET A 164 -0.53 2.75 11.29
N LEU A 165 -1.31 3.66 10.72
CA LEU A 165 -2.72 3.86 11.02
C LEU A 165 -3.55 3.30 9.88
N ILE A 166 -4.51 2.45 10.19
CA ILE A 166 -5.62 2.10 9.32
C ILE A 166 -6.92 2.43 10.05
N GLY A 167 -7.88 3.03 9.35
CA GLY A 167 -9.12 3.46 9.98
C GLY A 167 -10.30 3.41 9.02
N ILE A 168 -11.46 3.15 9.58
CA ILE A 168 -12.76 3.26 8.93
C ILE A 168 -13.51 4.36 9.65
N GLY A 169 -14.04 5.32 8.91
CA GLY A 169 -14.82 6.41 9.44
C GLY A 169 -16.26 6.39 8.95
N GLY A 170 -17.10 7.21 9.56
CA GLY A 170 -18.45 7.44 9.11
C GLY A 170 -19.29 8.19 10.16
N PRO A 171 -20.51 8.63 9.85
CA PRO A 171 -21.33 9.43 10.75
C PRO A 171 -21.56 8.76 12.12
N GLY A 172 -20.96 9.33 13.16
CA GLY A 172 -21.22 8.98 14.55
C GLY A 172 -20.27 7.99 15.21
N ALA A 173 -19.36 7.35 14.50
CA ALA A 173 -18.35 6.50 15.11
C ALA A 173 -17.23 6.10 14.14
N ASP A 174 -16.02 6.00 14.63
CA ASP A 174 -14.83 5.61 13.87
C ASP A 174 -14.24 4.34 14.47
N ALA A 175 -13.79 3.43 13.60
CA ALA A 175 -12.92 2.33 13.99
C ALA A 175 -11.52 2.61 13.45
N TYR A 176 -10.51 2.44 14.27
CA TYR A 176 -9.13 2.55 13.80
C TYR A 176 -8.21 1.57 14.50
N ARG A 177 -7.15 1.20 13.81
CA ARG A 177 -6.05 0.41 14.36
C ARG A 177 -4.73 1.12 14.10
N LEU A 178 -3.96 1.23 15.16
CA LEU A 178 -2.61 1.74 15.13
C LEU A 178 -1.65 0.58 15.40
N SER A 179 -0.59 0.44 14.59
CA SER A 179 0.40 -0.59 14.86
C SER A 179 1.13 -0.30 16.17
N THR A 180 1.46 -1.35 16.93
CA THR A 180 2.34 -1.21 18.10
C THR A 180 3.80 -1.03 17.72
N THR A 181 4.15 -1.43 16.50
CA THR A 181 5.53 -1.34 16.00
C THR A 181 5.77 0.05 15.46
N GLU A 182 6.60 0.81 16.15
CA GLU A 182 7.11 2.09 15.69
C GLU A 182 8.10 1.90 14.55
N ARG A 183 8.09 2.82 13.60
CA ARG A 183 9.04 2.83 12.47
C ARG A 183 9.74 4.18 12.46
N ALA A 184 11.06 4.13 12.44
CA ALA A 184 11.84 5.35 12.30
C ALA A 184 11.47 6.11 11.02
N PRO A 185 11.56 7.44 10.99
CA PRO A 185 11.47 8.22 9.75
C PRO A 185 12.43 7.69 8.69
N ASP A 186 12.11 7.91 7.43
CA ASP A 186 12.94 7.54 6.27
C ASP A 186 13.14 6.03 6.04
N ILE A 187 12.39 5.17 6.70
CA ILE A 187 12.37 3.74 6.41
C ILE A 187 11.30 3.43 5.37
N ASN A 188 11.69 2.69 4.33
CA ASN A 188 10.77 2.18 3.33
C ASN A 188 9.91 1.06 3.92
N ASN A 189 8.60 1.19 3.79
CA ASN A 189 7.64 0.22 4.28
C ASN A 189 6.68 -0.24 3.18
N VAL A 190 6.28 -1.49 3.27
CA VAL A 190 5.09 -1.99 2.59
C VAL A 190 3.99 -2.09 3.63
N MET A 191 2.87 -1.45 3.36
CA MET A 191 1.68 -1.47 4.20
C MET A 191 0.55 -2.17 3.47
N VAL A 192 -0.18 -3.03 4.16
CA VAL A 192 -1.44 -3.64 3.69
C VAL A 192 -2.49 -3.38 4.75
N GLY A 193 -3.57 -2.72 4.39
CA GLY A 193 -4.75 -2.53 5.23
C GLY A 193 -5.94 -3.29 4.67
N VAL A 194 -6.59 -4.08 5.49
CA VAL A 194 -7.82 -4.81 5.16
C VAL A 194 -8.96 -4.18 5.95
N TYR A 195 -9.96 -3.70 5.24
CA TYR A 195 -11.13 -3.01 5.75
C TYR A 195 -12.36 -3.83 5.40
N ASP A 196 -13.09 -4.32 6.39
CA ASP A 196 -14.23 -5.20 6.17
C ASP A 196 -15.45 -4.71 6.98
N ARG A 197 -16.54 -4.43 6.27
CA ARG A 197 -17.86 -4.06 6.77
C ARG A 197 -18.93 -5.08 6.44
N SER A 198 -18.55 -6.26 5.96
CA SER A 198 -19.48 -7.31 5.56
C SER A 198 -20.18 -7.98 6.76
N THR A 199 -19.75 -7.67 7.97
CA THR A 199 -20.30 -8.19 9.22
C THR A 199 -20.88 -7.05 10.06
N ASP A 200 -21.60 -7.40 11.13
CA ASP A 200 -22.18 -6.42 12.08
C ASP A 200 -21.12 -5.55 12.79
N LYS A 201 -19.84 -5.91 12.65
CA LYS A 201 -18.71 -5.17 13.21
C LYS A 201 -17.66 -4.89 12.14
N ASP A 202 -17.23 -3.64 12.08
CA ASP A 202 -16.09 -3.26 11.27
C ASP A 202 -14.85 -4.08 11.67
N THR A 203 -14.27 -4.80 10.73
CA THR A 203 -13.04 -5.54 10.94
C THR A 203 -11.89 -4.83 10.22
N LEU A 204 -10.85 -4.53 10.98
CA LEU A 204 -9.61 -3.95 10.50
C LEU A 204 -8.47 -4.92 10.75
N ASN A 205 -7.77 -5.29 9.70
CA ASN A 205 -6.53 -6.05 9.77
C ASN A 205 -5.44 -5.37 8.93
N GLY A 206 -4.19 -5.72 9.16
CA GLY A 206 -3.12 -5.17 8.34
C GLY A 206 -1.78 -5.83 8.56
N PHE A 207 -0.86 -5.48 7.66
CA PHE A 207 0.53 -5.92 7.67
C PHE A 207 1.44 -4.75 7.39
N ILE A 208 2.58 -4.72 8.06
CA ILE A 208 3.69 -3.85 7.76
C ILE A 208 4.93 -4.69 7.50
N ASN A 209 5.52 -4.58 6.32
CA ASN A 209 6.68 -5.38 5.88
C ASN A 209 6.47 -6.90 6.10
N SER A 210 5.28 -7.41 5.79
CA SER A 210 4.87 -8.80 5.99
C SER A 210 4.70 -9.27 7.45
N GLU A 211 4.78 -8.38 8.43
CA GLU A 211 4.42 -8.66 9.82
C GLU A 211 2.98 -8.22 10.08
N PRO A 212 2.14 -9.05 10.72
CA PRO A 212 0.78 -8.64 11.06
C PRO A 212 0.80 -7.48 12.06
N ILE A 213 -0.13 -6.55 11.91
CA ILE A 213 -0.28 -5.44 12.84
C ILE A 213 -0.94 -5.97 14.12
N THR A 214 -0.22 -5.81 15.24
CA THR A 214 -0.84 -5.95 16.56
C THR A 214 -1.42 -4.59 16.94
N PRO A 215 -2.74 -4.44 17.11
CA PRO A 215 -3.33 -3.15 17.38
C PRO A 215 -2.94 -2.64 18.76
N ALA A 216 -2.49 -1.37 18.84
CA ALA A 216 -2.29 -0.67 20.11
C ALA A 216 -3.63 -0.09 20.62
N VAL A 217 -4.46 0.39 19.69
CA VAL A 217 -5.80 0.93 19.97
C VAL A 217 -6.74 0.33 18.94
N SER A 218 -7.87 -0.15 19.39
CA SER A 218 -8.94 -0.67 18.55
C SER A 218 -10.25 -0.10 19.08
N GLN A 219 -10.96 0.63 18.25
CA GLN A 219 -12.36 0.94 18.45
C GLN A 219 -13.13 0.14 17.41
N ASP A 220 -13.78 -0.93 17.84
CA ASP A 220 -14.70 -1.69 16.98
C ASP A 220 -16.07 -1.01 17.07
N GLN A 221 -16.62 -0.66 15.92
CA GLN A 221 -17.94 -0.05 15.83
C GLN A 221 -18.88 -1.00 15.11
N ASP A 222 -20.13 -1.04 15.60
CA ASP A 222 -21.19 -1.82 14.94
C ASP A 222 -21.69 -1.04 13.73
N ARG A 223 -21.38 -1.52 12.51
CA ARG A 223 -21.83 -0.93 11.26
C ARG A 223 -22.07 -2.01 10.20
N THR A 224 -23.05 -1.73 9.37
CA THR A 224 -23.45 -2.60 8.25
C THR A 224 -23.46 -1.88 6.90
N ASP A 225 -22.94 -0.65 6.85
CA ASP A 225 -22.82 0.11 5.61
C ASP A 225 -21.60 -0.35 4.79
N SER A 226 -21.69 -0.24 3.49
CA SER A 226 -20.60 -0.55 2.55
C SER A 226 -19.72 0.67 2.28
N PHE A 227 -18.54 0.44 1.67
CA PHE A 227 -17.75 1.50 1.10
C PHE A 227 -18.34 1.90 -0.25
N ASP A 228 -18.39 3.20 -0.50
CA ASP A 228 -18.86 3.74 -1.74
C ASP A 228 -17.76 4.63 -2.34
N PHE A 229 -17.09 4.13 -3.39
CA PHE A 229 -16.11 4.90 -4.14
C PHE A 229 -16.77 5.75 -5.22
N ASP A 230 -18.00 5.38 -5.65
CA ASP A 230 -18.76 6.15 -6.60
C ASP A 230 -19.28 7.44 -5.93
N GLY A 231 -19.10 8.57 -6.59
CA GLY A 231 -19.45 9.86 -6.01
C GLY A 231 -18.54 10.36 -4.89
N GLN A 232 -17.53 9.59 -4.46
CA GLN A 232 -16.56 10.01 -3.46
C GLN A 232 -15.22 10.38 -4.09
N ILE A 233 -14.53 11.34 -3.50
CA ILE A 233 -13.14 11.63 -3.85
C ILE A 233 -12.22 10.73 -3.04
N SER A 234 -11.30 10.07 -3.72
CA SER A 234 -10.21 9.34 -3.11
C SER A 234 -8.91 10.11 -3.30
N ASN A 235 -8.10 10.19 -2.26
CA ASN A 235 -6.89 11.00 -2.21
C ASN A 235 -5.66 10.15 -1.96
N LEU A 236 -4.57 10.47 -2.64
CA LEU A 236 -3.26 9.85 -2.48
C LEU A 236 -2.24 10.92 -2.08
N GLY A 237 -1.51 10.68 -1.00
CA GLY A 237 -0.43 11.54 -0.52
C GLY A 237 -0.83 12.65 0.47
N ALA A 238 -2.11 13.05 0.49
CA ALA A 238 -2.64 14.03 1.45
C ALA A 238 -4.18 14.00 1.48
N ARG A 239 -4.80 14.76 2.36
CA ARG A 239 -6.25 15.03 2.34
C ARG A 239 -6.65 15.90 1.14
N ALA A 240 -7.93 15.87 0.81
CA ALA A 240 -8.51 16.68 -0.26
C ALA A 240 -8.23 18.19 -0.13
N ASN A 241 -8.12 18.70 1.08
CA ASN A 241 -7.76 20.09 1.36
C ASN A 241 -6.25 20.35 1.41
N GLY A 242 -5.44 19.34 1.11
CA GLY A 242 -3.97 19.41 1.15
C GLY A 242 -3.36 19.32 2.55
N SER A 243 -4.14 19.10 3.61
CA SER A 243 -3.58 18.88 4.95
C SER A 243 -3.09 17.44 5.14
N SER A 244 -2.33 17.20 6.20
CA SER A 244 -1.86 15.87 6.60
C SER A 244 -1.08 15.14 5.49
N GLY A 245 -0.21 15.87 4.79
CA GLY A 245 0.61 15.32 3.70
C GLY A 245 1.53 14.20 4.16
N LEU A 246 1.77 13.24 3.27
CA LEU A 246 2.64 12.07 3.52
C LEU A 246 4.07 12.47 3.86
N ASN A 247 4.58 13.53 3.22
CA ASN A 247 5.97 13.95 3.30
C ASN A 247 6.93 12.80 2.93
N GLY A 248 6.74 12.23 1.77
CA GLY A 248 7.57 11.14 1.30
C GLY A 248 7.07 10.48 0.04
N PRO A 249 7.84 9.51 -0.48
CA PRO A 249 7.54 8.83 -1.71
C PRO A 249 6.55 7.68 -1.53
N ILE A 250 5.74 7.46 -2.59
CA ILE A 250 4.97 6.23 -2.84
C ILE A 250 5.50 5.62 -4.14
N ARG A 251 5.85 4.33 -4.12
CA ARG A 251 6.30 3.59 -5.29
C ARG A 251 5.17 2.81 -5.96
N GLU A 252 4.45 2.02 -5.18
CA GLU A 252 3.33 1.20 -5.64
C GLU A 252 2.13 1.42 -4.73
N PHE A 253 0.95 1.33 -5.35
CA PHE A 253 -0.32 1.45 -4.65
C PHE A 253 -1.34 0.51 -5.30
N VAL A 254 -2.07 -0.25 -4.50
CA VAL A 254 -3.02 -1.27 -4.95
C VAL A 254 -4.33 -1.15 -4.18
N VAL A 255 -5.46 -1.22 -4.88
CA VAL A 255 -6.81 -1.30 -4.31
C VAL A 255 -7.50 -2.56 -4.83
N ILE A 256 -8.01 -3.37 -3.92
CA ILE A 256 -8.73 -4.63 -4.21
C ILE A 256 -10.09 -4.57 -3.51
N LYS A 257 -11.18 -4.81 -4.23
CA LYS A 257 -12.57 -4.71 -3.71
C LYS A 257 -13.05 -5.93 -2.93
N ARG A 258 -12.21 -6.45 -2.09
CA ARG A 258 -12.53 -7.50 -1.10
C ARG A 258 -11.57 -7.48 0.08
N ALA A 259 -11.99 -8.09 1.18
CA ALA A 259 -11.08 -8.43 2.26
C ALA A 259 -10.16 -9.57 1.82
N LEU A 260 -8.85 -9.37 1.93
CA LEU A 260 -7.88 -10.42 1.79
C LEU A 260 -7.73 -11.18 3.11
N SER A 261 -7.58 -12.51 3.01
CA SER A 261 -7.15 -13.31 4.15
C SER A 261 -5.73 -12.93 4.59
N ASP A 262 -5.34 -13.31 5.80
CA ASP A 262 -3.99 -13.07 6.32
C ASP A 262 -2.90 -13.65 5.39
N VAL A 263 -3.15 -14.83 4.81
CA VAL A 263 -2.21 -15.47 3.88
C VAL A 263 -2.08 -14.68 2.58
N GLU A 264 -3.18 -14.17 2.03
CA GLU A 264 -3.17 -13.34 0.82
C GLU A 264 -2.54 -11.98 1.08
N SER A 265 -2.86 -11.35 2.22
CA SER A 265 -2.28 -10.07 2.66
C SER A 265 -0.77 -10.18 2.86
N PHE A 266 -0.30 -11.25 3.49
CA PHE A 266 1.13 -11.57 3.61
C PHE A 266 1.79 -11.72 2.24
N ARG A 267 1.16 -12.47 1.32
CA ARG A 267 1.67 -12.67 -0.04
C ARG A 267 1.69 -11.36 -0.84
N LEU A 268 0.67 -10.52 -0.70
CA LEU A 268 0.63 -9.20 -1.33
C LEU A 268 1.77 -8.32 -0.81
N ALA A 269 1.98 -8.27 0.50
CA ALA A 269 3.11 -7.55 1.09
C ALA A 269 4.46 -8.06 0.54
N LYS A 270 4.65 -9.37 0.43
CA LYS A 270 5.86 -9.97 -0.17
C LYS A 270 6.05 -9.60 -1.64
N ALA A 271 4.97 -9.56 -2.44
CA ALA A 271 5.03 -9.16 -3.83
C ALA A 271 5.49 -7.70 -3.97
N LEU A 272 4.89 -6.78 -3.22
CA LEU A 272 5.26 -5.36 -3.20
C LEU A 272 6.70 -5.15 -2.70
N MET A 273 7.13 -5.89 -1.67
CA MET A 273 8.52 -5.86 -1.19
C MET A 273 9.49 -6.30 -2.29
N SER A 274 9.17 -7.37 -3.02
CA SER A 274 9.97 -7.87 -4.13
C SER A 274 10.08 -6.85 -5.26
N ASN A 275 8.96 -6.27 -5.68
CA ASN A 275 8.92 -5.23 -6.71
C ASN A 275 9.74 -3.99 -6.32
N SER A 276 9.72 -3.64 -5.05
CA SER A 276 10.44 -2.48 -4.52
C SER A 276 11.91 -2.77 -4.18
N GLY A 277 12.38 -3.99 -4.39
CA GLY A 277 13.75 -4.40 -4.02
C GLY A 277 13.99 -4.42 -2.52
N LEU A 278 12.92 -4.35 -1.72
CA LEU A 278 12.98 -4.56 -0.27
C LEU A 278 13.14 -6.06 -0.05
N THR A 279 14.29 -6.47 0.46
CA THR A 279 14.49 -7.88 0.81
C THR A 279 13.55 -8.21 1.95
N ALA A 280 12.61 -9.12 1.67
CA ALA A 280 11.88 -9.74 2.77
C ALA A 280 12.90 -10.39 3.71
N LEU A 281 12.90 -10.01 4.96
CA LEU A 281 13.55 -10.78 5.99
C LEU A 281 12.88 -12.17 5.94
N LEU A 282 13.65 -13.17 5.47
CA LEU A 282 13.22 -14.56 5.40
C LEU A 282 13.16 -15.12 6.82
#